data_a10d4dc0c0797461dd1e1cdf22fd468f
#
_entry.id   a10d4dc0c0797461dd1e1cdf22fd468f
#
_cell.length_a   1.000
_cell.length_b   1.000
_cell.length_c   1.000
_cell.angle_alpha   90.00
_cell.angle_beta   90.00
_cell.angle_gamma   90.00
#
_symmetry.space_group_name_H-M   'P 1'
#
loop_
_entity.id
_entity.type
_entity.pdbx_description
1 polymer ?
#
loop_
_entity_poly.entity_id
_entity_poly.type
_entity_poly.pdbx_seq_one_letter_code
_entity_poly.pdbx_strand_id
1 'polypeptide(L)'
;MFVQETKSRQNGKSYSSFLVRESFRTPKGPRSRTVCNITGFPPHLRSLIASALKGSHFSPSDSILLQKALDFGGLAVLEDLWHRLQLDSLFSHLNSQRTRSLLKAMVFARILHPSSKLALKSWARGCLLAQACGLPEDEPFDEDDLYDALDSLSGNWCSLEKKLAQNTFHSPVSLVLYDLTSVYFEGSGPANLACYGHSRDHRNDRPQIILAVATDTRGVPIHLSVLRGNRADNTTLQGILAILKRRHSITDAVFVFDGGMSSRLNLEALEQGQLEFVTRLSNITFCSQTLILK
;
A
#
# COMPACT_ATOMS: atom_id res chain seq x y z
N MET A 1 1.27 -49.20 12.72
CA MET A 1 2.63 -49.75 12.98
C MET A 1 3.48 -48.78 13.75
N PHE A 2 4.49 -49.23 14.52
CA PHE A 2 5.39 -48.37 15.32
C PHE A 2 6.74 -49.07 15.48
N VAL A 3 7.77 -48.26 15.76
CA VAL A 3 9.11 -48.80 16.11
C VAL A 3 9.19 -48.95 17.62
N GLN A 4 9.61 -50.14 18.08
CA GLN A 4 9.86 -50.44 19.48
C GLN A 4 11.36 -50.74 19.70
N GLU A 5 11.98 -50.05 20.66
CA GLU A 5 13.29 -50.43 21.17
C GLU A 5 13.10 -51.45 22.29
N THR A 6 13.79 -52.55 22.22
CA THR A 6 13.89 -53.57 23.28
C THR A 6 15.32 -53.67 23.73
N LYS A 7 15.55 -53.65 25.06
CA LYS A 7 16.86 -53.77 25.68
C LYS A 7 16.99 -55.13 26.33
N SER A 8 18.05 -55.83 26.04
CA SER A 8 18.40 -57.10 26.67
C SER A 8 19.81 -56.99 27.26
N ARG A 9 20.05 -57.72 28.37
CA ARG A 9 21.38 -57.86 28.99
C ARG A 9 21.84 -59.31 28.87
N GLN A 10 23.03 -59.52 28.31
CA GLN A 10 23.65 -60.83 28.23
C GLN A 10 25.15 -60.69 28.53
N ASN A 11 25.64 -61.51 29.43
CA ASN A 11 27.07 -61.50 29.86
C ASN A 11 27.58 -60.11 30.30
N GLY A 12 26.77 -59.36 31.06
CA GLY A 12 27.12 -58.03 31.55
C GLY A 12 27.03 -56.87 30.48
N LYS A 13 26.80 -57.20 29.21
CA LYS A 13 26.65 -56.22 28.13
C LYS A 13 25.16 -55.95 27.82
N SER A 14 24.83 -54.70 27.54
CA SER A 14 23.48 -54.27 27.14
C SER A 14 23.38 -54.22 25.64
N TYR A 15 22.37 -54.84 25.08
CA TYR A 15 22.06 -54.85 23.65
C TYR A 15 20.69 -54.19 23.43
N SER A 16 20.61 -53.29 22.47
CA SER A 16 19.34 -52.68 22.01
C SER A 16 18.96 -53.28 20.66
N SER A 17 17.72 -53.73 20.53
CA SER A 17 17.13 -54.17 19.27
C SER A 17 15.97 -53.27 18.91
N PHE A 18 15.88 -52.90 17.63
CA PHE A 18 14.84 -52.01 17.07
C PHE A 18 13.93 -52.83 16.15
N LEU A 19 12.66 -52.91 16.53
CA LEU A 19 11.68 -53.76 15.85
C LEU A 19 10.53 -52.89 15.34
N VAL A 20 10.11 -53.04 14.07
CA VAL A 20 8.83 -52.53 13.57
C VAL A 20 7.74 -53.50 13.99
N ARG A 21 6.76 -52.99 14.73
CA ARG A 21 5.64 -53.79 15.22
C ARG A 21 4.31 -53.27 14.74
N GLU A 22 3.36 -54.18 14.56
CA GLU A 22 1.97 -53.86 14.24
C GLU A 22 1.06 -54.30 15.40
N SER A 23 0.20 -53.38 15.86
CA SER A 23 -0.82 -53.68 16.83
C SER A 23 -2.09 -54.15 16.13
N PHE A 24 -2.74 -55.18 16.69
CA PHE A 24 -4.04 -55.66 16.25
C PHE A 24 -4.87 -56.10 17.46
N ARG A 25 -6.20 -56.05 17.35
CA ARG A 25 -7.10 -56.47 18.38
C ARG A 25 -7.45 -57.96 18.26
N THR A 26 -7.43 -58.68 19.36
CA THR A 26 -7.92 -60.03 19.46
C THR A 26 -9.07 -60.07 20.48
N PRO A 27 -9.91 -61.16 20.51
CA PRO A 27 -10.95 -61.32 21.54
C PRO A 27 -10.43 -61.29 22.96
N LYS A 28 -9.13 -61.54 23.14
CA LYS A 28 -8.43 -61.54 24.47
C LYS A 28 -7.70 -60.18 24.72
N GLY A 29 -7.95 -59.16 23.95
CA GLY A 29 -7.34 -57.83 24.11
C GLY A 29 -6.33 -57.46 23.00
N PRO A 30 -5.72 -56.27 23.09
CA PRO A 30 -4.73 -55.79 22.10
C PRO A 30 -3.44 -56.65 22.12
N ARG A 31 -2.97 -57.01 20.94
CA ARG A 31 -1.70 -57.72 20.76
C ARG A 31 -0.88 -57.02 19.70
N SER A 32 0.43 -57.32 19.70
CA SER A 32 1.33 -56.81 18.63
C SER A 32 2.21 -57.95 18.09
N ARG A 33 2.47 -57.89 16.77
CA ARG A 33 3.40 -58.79 16.10
C ARG A 33 4.59 -58.01 15.55
N THR A 34 5.75 -58.65 15.49
CA THR A 34 6.92 -58.09 14.84
C THR A 34 6.78 -58.27 13.33
N VAL A 35 6.92 -57.13 12.59
CA VAL A 35 6.87 -57.11 11.12
C VAL A 35 8.30 -57.31 10.57
N CYS A 36 9.26 -56.54 11.08
CA CYS A 36 10.67 -56.69 10.71
C CYS A 36 11.58 -56.16 11.79
N ASN A 37 12.88 -56.54 11.69
CA ASN A 37 13.97 -56.11 12.58
C ASN A 37 14.82 -55.09 11.81
N ILE A 38 14.94 -53.87 12.36
CA ILE A 38 15.71 -52.78 11.78
C ILE A 38 16.94 -52.40 12.59
N THR A 39 17.38 -53.28 13.50
CA THR A 39 18.54 -53.03 14.39
C THR A 39 19.82 -52.77 13.62
N GLY A 40 20.01 -53.41 12.45
CA GLY A 40 21.18 -53.20 11.60
C GLY A 40 21.21 -51.92 10.80
N PHE A 41 20.10 -51.13 10.82
CA PHE A 41 20.08 -49.88 10.09
C PHE A 41 20.75 -48.75 10.90
N PRO A 42 21.38 -47.78 10.23
CA PRO A 42 21.96 -46.61 10.87
C PRO A 42 20.92 -45.85 11.70
N PRO A 43 21.30 -45.13 12.79
CA PRO A 43 20.35 -44.42 13.67
C PRO A 43 19.41 -43.44 12.93
N HIS A 44 19.92 -42.71 11.95
CA HIS A 44 19.14 -41.76 11.17
C HIS A 44 18.04 -42.46 10.34
N LEU A 45 18.33 -43.63 9.74
CA LEU A 45 17.29 -44.37 9.00
C LEU A 45 16.24 -44.98 9.95
N ARG A 46 16.64 -45.42 11.15
CA ARG A 46 15.67 -45.88 12.15
C ARG A 46 14.71 -44.80 12.60
N SER A 47 15.22 -43.55 12.80
CA SER A 47 14.38 -42.39 13.16
C SER A 47 13.47 -41.98 12.01
N LEU A 48 13.93 -42.01 10.77
CA LEU A 48 13.14 -41.78 9.56
C LEU A 48 11.97 -42.76 9.45
N ILE A 49 12.23 -44.07 9.60
CA ILE A 49 11.19 -45.11 9.58
C ILE A 49 10.18 -44.88 10.71
N ALA A 50 10.65 -44.54 11.91
CA ALA A 50 9.76 -44.29 13.05
C ALA A 50 8.84 -43.11 12.81
N SER A 51 9.33 -42.02 12.18
CA SER A 51 8.56 -40.83 11.85
C SER A 51 7.59 -41.10 10.68
N ALA A 52 8.02 -41.82 9.65
CA ALA A 52 7.14 -42.23 8.52
C ALA A 52 5.95 -43.06 8.99
N LEU A 53 6.18 -44.00 9.93
CA LEU A 53 5.12 -44.83 10.52
C LEU A 53 4.14 -44.04 11.39
N LYS A 54 4.48 -42.81 11.83
CA LYS A 54 3.62 -41.84 12.51
C LYS A 54 2.87 -40.92 11.56
N GLY A 55 3.01 -41.08 10.24
CA GLY A 55 2.33 -40.27 9.23
C GLY A 55 3.05 -38.97 8.86
N SER A 56 4.34 -38.83 9.24
CA SER A 56 5.12 -37.68 8.78
C SER A 56 5.46 -37.80 7.30
N HIS A 57 5.23 -36.76 6.54
CA HIS A 57 5.68 -36.66 5.15
C HIS A 57 7.13 -36.21 5.11
N PHE A 58 7.95 -36.92 4.34
CA PHE A 58 9.37 -36.57 4.15
C PHE A 58 9.56 -36.13 2.70
N SER A 59 10.14 -34.96 2.55
CA SER A 59 10.78 -34.57 1.29
C SER A 59 12.28 -34.69 1.49
N PRO A 60 13.04 -35.37 0.59
CA PRO A 60 14.50 -35.39 0.67
C PRO A 60 15.00 -33.93 0.67
N SER A 61 15.88 -33.58 1.62
CA SER A 61 16.47 -32.24 1.71
C SER A 61 17.13 -31.80 0.40
N ASP A 62 17.71 -32.74 -0.31
CA ASP A 62 18.39 -32.53 -1.60
C ASP A 62 17.40 -32.26 -2.77
N SER A 63 16.09 -32.49 -2.57
CA SER A 63 15.06 -32.18 -3.56
C SER A 63 14.43 -30.80 -3.37
N ILE A 64 14.76 -30.09 -2.29
CA ILE A 64 14.32 -28.72 -2.05
C ILE A 64 15.37 -27.79 -2.63
N LEU A 65 15.18 -27.41 -3.88
CA LEU A 65 15.98 -26.37 -4.52
C LEU A 65 15.28 -25.03 -4.27
N LEU A 66 15.91 -24.16 -3.48
CA LEU A 66 15.50 -22.77 -3.37
C LEU A 66 15.84 -22.06 -4.68
N GLN A 67 14.89 -21.98 -5.61
CA GLN A 67 15.11 -21.36 -6.92
C GLN A 67 15.16 -19.83 -6.82
N LYS A 68 14.28 -19.23 -6.01
CA LYS A 68 14.18 -17.79 -5.86
C LYS A 68 13.48 -17.41 -4.56
N ALA A 69 14.02 -16.43 -3.85
CA ALA A 69 13.31 -15.76 -2.77
C ALA A 69 12.70 -14.46 -3.31
N LEU A 70 11.41 -14.24 -3.08
CA LEU A 70 10.67 -13.07 -3.53
C LEU A 70 10.12 -12.30 -2.33
N ASP A 71 10.22 -10.97 -2.36
CA ASP A 71 9.65 -10.12 -1.33
C ASP A 71 8.12 -10.14 -1.38
N PHE A 72 7.48 -10.35 -0.23
CA PHE A 72 6.03 -10.41 -0.13
C PHE A 72 5.45 -9.62 1.07
N GLY A 73 6.16 -9.50 2.19
CA GLY A 73 5.61 -8.98 3.44
C GLY A 73 4.91 -7.63 3.31
N GLY A 74 5.57 -6.66 2.67
CA GLY A 74 4.98 -5.34 2.41
C GLY A 74 3.75 -5.41 1.50
N LEU A 75 3.78 -6.27 0.49
CA LEU A 75 2.65 -6.47 -0.42
C LEU A 75 1.43 -7.06 0.30
N ALA A 76 1.63 -8.02 1.20
CA ALA A 76 0.55 -8.60 1.98
C ALA A 76 -0.15 -7.56 2.88
N VAL A 77 0.62 -6.67 3.50
CA VAL A 77 0.07 -5.57 4.31
C VAL A 77 -0.74 -4.61 3.45
N LEU A 78 -0.22 -4.22 2.28
CA LEU A 78 -0.94 -3.33 1.37
C LEU A 78 -2.19 -3.97 0.79
N GLU A 79 -2.17 -5.27 0.53
CA GLU A 79 -3.35 -6.02 0.09
C GLU A 79 -4.47 -6.00 1.13
N ASP A 80 -4.14 -6.25 2.40
CA ASP A 80 -5.09 -6.17 3.51
C ASP A 80 -5.67 -4.75 3.65
N LEU A 81 -4.83 -3.71 3.59
CA LEU A 81 -5.29 -2.32 3.63
C LEU A 81 -6.15 -1.95 2.42
N TRP A 82 -5.80 -2.43 1.22
CA TRP A 82 -6.57 -2.21 0.00
C TRP A 82 -8.00 -2.73 0.14
N HIS A 83 -8.16 -3.94 0.67
CA HIS A 83 -9.47 -4.54 0.92
C HIS A 83 -10.25 -3.81 2.03
N ARG A 84 -9.61 -3.48 3.14
CA ARG A 84 -10.25 -2.74 4.26
C ARG A 84 -10.77 -1.38 3.83
N LEU A 85 -10.03 -0.67 3.00
CA LEU A 85 -10.40 0.64 2.45
C LEU A 85 -11.33 0.53 1.24
N GLN A 86 -11.68 -0.67 0.80
CA GLN A 86 -12.55 -0.94 -0.35
C GLN A 86 -12.07 -0.25 -1.64
N LEU A 87 -10.75 -0.16 -1.85
CA LEU A 87 -10.16 0.61 -2.95
C LEU A 87 -10.46 0.02 -4.33
N ASP A 88 -10.80 -1.28 -4.43
CA ASP A 88 -11.27 -1.88 -5.68
C ASP A 88 -12.52 -1.17 -6.22
N SER A 89 -13.38 -0.66 -5.34
CA SER A 89 -14.59 0.05 -5.72
C SER A 89 -14.30 1.35 -6.49
N LEU A 90 -13.14 1.98 -6.25
CA LEU A 90 -12.74 3.21 -6.93
C LEU A 90 -12.61 3.00 -8.45
N PHE A 91 -12.12 1.84 -8.84
CA PHE A 91 -11.83 1.48 -10.23
C PHE A 91 -12.94 0.65 -10.89
N SER A 92 -14.10 0.50 -10.23
CA SER A 92 -15.22 -0.32 -10.73
C SER A 92 -15.79 0.16 -12.08
N HIS A 93 -15.58 1.42 -12.45
CA HIS A 93 -15.98 1.98 -13.73
C HIS A 93 -15.07 1.58 -14.90
N LEU A 94 -13.89 1.04 -14.61
CA LEU A 94 -12.96 0.54 -15.63
C LEU A 94 -13.32 -0.89 -16.00
N ASN A 95 -13.59 -1.14 -17.28
CA ASN A 95 -14.00 -2.46 -17.75
C ASN A 95 -12.87 -3.49 -17.74
N SER A 96 -11.62 -3.05 -17.97
CA SER A 96 -10.46 -3.93 -18.02
C SER A 96 -9.97 -4.31 -16.63
N GLN A 97 -9.93 -5.62 -16.33
CA GLN A 97 -9.32 -6.13 -15.10
C GLN A 97 -7.83 -5.86 -15.08
N ARG A 98 -7.13 -6.05 -16.21
CA ARG A 98 -5.70 -5.75 -16.35
C ARG A 98 -5.39 -4.30 -15.99
N THR A 99 -6.15 -3.34 -16.50
CA THR A 99 -6.01 -1.92 -16.17
C THR A 99 -6.14 -1.66 -14.67
N ARG A 100 -7.15 -2.26 -14.02
CA ARG A 100 -7.32 -2.14 -12.56
C ARG A 100 -6.14 -2.71 -11.78
N SER A 101 -5.64 -3.87 -12.19
CA SER A 101 -4.48 -4.52 -11.59
C SER A 101 -3.20 -3.70 -11.76
N LEU A 102 -2.98 -3.07 -12.92
CA LEU A 102 -1.85 -2.18 -13.17
C LEU A 102 -1.92 -0.91 -12.30
N LEU A 103 -3.08 -0.32 -12.15
CA LEU A 103 -3.28 0.83 -11.25
C LEU A 103 -2.97 0.46 -9.80
N LYS A 104 -3.46 -0.69 -9.32
CA LYS A 104 -3.14 -1.22 -8.00
C LYS A 104 -1.65 -1.44 -7.82
N ALA A 105 -0.99 -2.06 -8.81
CA ALA A 105 0.45 -2.28 -8.81
C ALA A 105 1.26 -0.97 -8.73
N MET A 106 0.83 0.07 -9.45
CA MET A 106 1.46 1.39 -9.36
C MET A 106 1.31 2.04 -7.98
N VAL A 107 0.16 1.89 -7.32
CA VAL A 107 -0.05 2.37 -5.94
C VAL A 107 0.86 1.63 -4.99
N PHE A 108 0.91 0.30 -5.05
CA PHE A 108 1.78 -0.52 -4.19
C PHE A 108 3.24 -0.19 -4.39
N ALA A 109 3.68 -0.07 -5.65
CA ALA A 109 5.05 0.31 -5.97
C ALA A 109 5.38 1.72 -5.47
N ARG A 110 4.46 2.68 -5.55
CA ARG A 110 4.71 4.04 -5.05
C ARG A 110 4.98 4.06 -3.55
N ILE A 111 4.39 3.14 -2.79
CA ILE A 111 4.56 3.04 -1.33
C ILE A 111 5.82 2.24 -0.97
N LEU A 112 6.02 1.07 -1.60
CA LEU A 112 7.10 0.14 -1.21
C LEU A 112 8.44 0.44 -1.90
N HIS A 113 8.40 0.94 -3.13
CA HIS A 113 9.58 1.21 -3.94
C HIS A 113 9.37 2.45 -4.83
N PRO A 114 9.35 3.67 -4.25
CA PRO A 114 9.14 4.91 -5.00
C PRO A 114 10.19 5.06 -6.10
N SER A 115 9.76 4.89 -7.35
CA SER A 115 10.64 4.91 -8.52
C SER A 115 9.89 5.31 -9.80
N SER A 116 10.61 5.39 -10.92
CA SER A 116 10.00 5.59 -12.24
C SER A 116 9.21 4.35 -12.67
N LYS A 117 8.29 4.50 -13.62
CA LYS A 117 7.53 3.38 -14.20
C LYS A 117 8.44 2.34 -14.86
N LEU A 118 9.49 2.80 -15.52
CA LEU A 118 10.52 1.93 -16.09
C LEU A 118 11.21 1.06 -15.03
N ALA A 119 11.58 1.65 -13.88
CA ALA A 119 12.21 0.93 -12.77
C ALA A 119 11.23 -0.04 -12.07
N LEU A 120 9.91 0.27 -12.08
CA LEU A 120 8.88 -0.59 -11.52
C LEU A 120 8.89 -1.98 -12.16
N LYS A 121 9.01 -2.07 -13.48
CA LYS A 121 9.12 -3.34 -14.21
C LYS A 121 10.26 -4.22 -13.71
N SER A 122 11.42 -3.60 -13.44
CA SER A 122 12.59 -4.32 -12.93
C SER A 122 12.38 -4.78 -11.48
N TRP A 123 11.83 -3.93 -10.63
CA TRP A 123 11.53 -4.25 -9.24
C TRP A 123 10.47 -5.36 -9.12
N ALA A 124 9.42 -5.32 -9.94
CA ALA A 124 8.34 -6.33 -9.94
C ALA A 124 8.85 -7.76 -10.15
N ARG A 125 9.99 -7.95 -10.83
CA ARG A 125 10.62 -9.27 -11.02
C ARG A 125 11.26 -9.84 -9.74
N GLY A 126 11.52 -9.00 -8.76
CA GLY A 126 12.13 -9.36 -7.47
C GLY A 126 11.13 -9.62 -6.34
N CYS A 127 9.84 -9.41 -6.56
CA CYS A 127 8.79 -9.53 -5.56
C CYS A 127 7.52 -10.18 -6.15
N LEU A 128 6.54 -10.44 -5.31
CA LEU A 128 5.23 -11.02 -5.70
C LEU A 128 4.20 -9.96 -6.08
N LEU A 129 4.63 -8.82 -6.67
CA LEU A 129 3.75 -7.72 -7.03
C LEU A 129 2.66 -8.15 -8.03
N ALA A 130 3.02 -8.90 -9.06
CA ALA A 130 2.08 -9.36 -10.08
C ALA A 130 0.97 -10.19 -9.46
N GLN A 131 1.33 -11.20 -8.66
CA GLN A 131 0.37 -12.07 -7.97
C GLN A 131 -0.51 -11.28 -6.99
N ALA A 132 0.08 -10.42 -6.16
CA ALA A 132 -0.66 -9.59 -5.19
C ALA A 132 -1.66 -8.65 -5.88
N CYS A 133 -1.37 -8.20 -7.10
CA CYS A 133 -2.24 -7.30 -7.85
C CYS A 133 -3.17 -8.02 -8.84
N GLY A 134 -3.11 -9.36 -8.93
CA GLY A 134 -3.93 -10.14 -9.87
C GLY A 134 -3.53 -9.96 -11.33
N LEU A 135 -2.23 -9.73 -11.59
CA LEU A 135 -1.66 -9.73 -12.94
C LEU A 135 -1.20 -11.13 -13.30
N PRO A 136 -1.53 -11.65 -14.50
CA PRO A 136 -1.04 -12.94 -14.96
C PRO A 136 0.48 -12.98 -15.09
N GLU A 137 1.11 -14.09 -14.72
CA GLU A 137 2.57 -14.27 -14.81
C GLU A 137 3.06 -14.35 -16.27
N ASP A 138 2.23 -14.88 -17.15
CA ASP A 138 2.49 -15.05 -18.57
C ASP A 138 2.25 -13.78 -19.41
N GLU A 139 1.66 -12.75 -18.82
CA GLU A 139 1.43 -11.45 -19.45
C GLU A 139 2.27 -10.34 -18.77
N PRO A 140 3.55 -10.24 -19.06
CA PRO A 140 4.38 -9.16 -18.52
C PRO A 140 3.84 -7.80 -18.97
N PHE A 141 4.08 -6.78 -18.15
CA PHE A 141 3.73 -5.40 -18.47
C PHE A 141 5.00 -4.55 -18.70
N ASP A 142 4.84 -3.47 -19.43
CA ASP A 142 5.89 -2.47 -19.65
C ASP A 142 5.45 -1.07 -19.18
N GLU A 143 6.24 -0.07 -19.47
CA GLU A 143 5.94 1.32 -19.10
C GLU A 143 4.76 1.91 -19.86
N ASP A 144 4.54 1.51 -21.12
CA ASP A 144 3.41 1.99 -21.92
C ASP A 144 2.10 1.47 -21.37
N ASP A 145 2.02 0.19 -20.97
CA ASP A 145 0.87 -0.38 -20.26
C ASP A 145 0.50 0.43 -19.01
N LEU A 146 1.52 0.91 -18.26
CA LEU A 146 1.31 1.70 -17.05
C LEU A 146 0.82 3.12 -17.37
N TYR A 147 1.29 3.73 -18.46
CA TYR A 147 0.81 5.04 -18.91
C TYR A 147 -0.63 4.94 -19.42
N ASP A 148 -0.95 3.92 -20.23
CA ASP A 148 -2.31 3.68 -20.72
C ASP A 148 -3.29 3.45 -19.55
N ALA A 149 -2.85 2.72 -18.52
CA ALA A 149 -3.65 2.54 -17.32
C ALA A 149 -3.91 3.86 -16.59
N LEU A 150 -2.93 4.77 -16.50
CA LEU A 150 -3.14 6.11 -15.93
C LEU A 150 -4.06 6.96 -16.78
N ASP A 151 -3.93 6.92 -18.10
CA ASP A 151 -4.76 7.69 -19.02
C ASP A 151 -6.24 7.28 -18.93
N SER A 152 -6.51 6.00 -18.59
CA SER A 152 -7.86 5.51 -18.34
C SER A 152 -8.58 6.21 -17.17
N LEU A 153 -7.84 6.88 -16.26
CA LEU A 153 -8.38 7.70 -15.18
C LEU A 153 -8.79 9.11 -15.65
N SER A 154 -8.35 9.49 -16.84
CA SER A 154 -8.69 10.79 -17.43
C SER A 154 -10.22 10.97 -17.53
N GLY A 155 -10.68 12.15 -17.17
CA GLY A 155 -12.11 12.47 -17.14
C GLY A 155 -12.90 11.94 -15.94
N ASN A 156 -12.38 10.98 -15.19
CA ASN A 156 -13.06 10.36 -14.04
C ASN A 156 -12.54 10.83 -12.68
N TRP A 157 -11.56 11.74 -12.65
CA TRP A 157 -10.89 12.17 -11.43
C TRP A 157 -11.86 12.66 -10.33
N CYS A 158 -12.81 13.51 -10.68
CA CYS A 158 -13.78 14.02 -9.71
C CYS A 158 -14.67 12.93 -9.09
N SER A 159 -15.01 11.90 -9.87
CA SER A 159 -15.78 10.75 -9.39
C SER A 159 -14.94 9.86 -8.46
N LEU A 160 -13.69 9.63 -8.80
CA LEU A 160 -12.74 8.89 -7.97
C LEU A 160 -12.51 9.57 -6.63
N GLU A 161 -12.24 10.87 -6.65
CA GLU A 161 -12.04 11.68 -5.45
C GLU A 161 -13.27 11.66 -4.53
N LYS A 162 -14.48 11.79 -5.10
CA LYS A 162 -15.73 11.68 -4.34
C LYS A 162 -15.92 10.31 -3.72
N LYS A 163 -15.67 9.23 -4.46
CA LYS A 163 -15.76 7.85 -3.94
C LYS A 163 -14.74 7.60 -2.84
N LEU A 164 -13.48 8.05 -3.04
CA LEU A 164 -12.44 7.92 -2.02
C LEU A 164 -12.85 8.64 -0.73
N ALA A 165 -13.37 9.87 -0.84
CA ALA A 165 -13.88 10.62 0.30
C ALA A 165 -15.01 9.85 1.02
N GLN A 166 -15.96 9.28 0.29
CA GLN A 166 -17.06 8.48 0.85
C GLN A 166 -16.58 7.23 1.58
N ASN A 167 -15.57 6.55 1.06
CA ASN A 167 -15.00 5.35 1.68
C ASN A 167 -14.16 5.68 2.93
N THR A 168 -13.62 6.89 3.03
CA THR A 168 -12.64 7.27 4.05
C THR A 168 -13.22 8.11 5.18
N PHE A 169 -14.18 9.00 4.85
CA PHE A 169 -14.78 9.93 5.80
C PHE A 169 -16.13 9.41 6.29
N HIS A 170 -16.15 8.93 7.53
CA HIS A 170 -17.37 8.46 8.20
C HIS A 170 -18.02 9.53 9.10
N SER A 171 -17.39 10.71 9.20
CA SER A 171 -17.86 11.85 10.00
C SER A 171 -17.67 13.15 9.20
N PRO A 172 -18.44 14.20 9.49
CA PRO A 172 -18.22 15.51 8.91
C PRO A 172 -16.79 16.00 9.13
N VAL A 173 -16.21 16.61 8.12
CA VAL A 173 -14.88 17.23 8.20
C VAL A 173 -15.00 18.55 8.95
N SER A 174 -14.46 18.61 10.16
CA SER A 174 -14.49 19.79 11.03
C SER A 174 -13.28 20.71 10.85
N LEU A 175 -12.19 20.22 10.25
CA LEU A 175 -10.99 20.99 10.00
C LEU A 175 -10.37 20.57 8.67
N VAL A 176 -9.94 21.56 7.91
CA VAL A 176 -9.27 21.38 6.61
C VAL A 176 -7.88 22.01 6.69
N LEU A 177 -6.85 21.20 6.49
CA LEU A 177 -5.48 21.66 6.28
C LEU A 177 -5.27 21.86 4.79
N TYR A 178 -4.89 23.05 4.37
CA TYR A 178 -4.64 23.36 2.96
C TYR A 178 -3.22 23.85 2.75
N ASP A 179 -2.51 23.18 1.87
CA ASP A 179 -1.14 23.52 1.52
C ASP A 179 -0.87 23.41 0.02
N LEU A 180 0.19 24.11 -0.41
CA LEU A 180 0.68 24.14 -1.77
C LEU A 180 2.12 23.62 -1.78
N THR A 181 2.45 22.83 -2.80
CA THR A 181 3.84 22.46 -3.08
C THR A 181 4.14 22.61 -4.56
N SER A 182 5.39 22.81 -4.93
CA SER A 182 5.83 22.84 -6.33
C SER A 182 6.55 21.54 -6.69
N VAL A 183 6.38 21.11 -7.93
CA VAL A 183 7.11 19.98 -8.52
C VAL A 183 7.68 20.44 -9.86
N TYR A 184 9.00 20.41 -10.01
CA TYR A 184 9.67 20.81 -11.23
C TYR A 184 9.90 19.64 -12.19
N PHE A 185 10.09 19.96 -13.45
CA PHE A 185 10.40 19.00 -14.50
C PHE A 185 11.86 19.17 -14.94
N GLU A 186 12.57 18.05 -15.13
CA GLU A 186 13.90 18.09 -15.78
C GLU A 186 13.80 18.40 -17.30
N GLY A 187 12.64 18.15 -17.90
CA GLY A 187 12.29 18.53 -19.27
C GLY A 187 11.32 19.71 -19.34
N SER A 188 10.63 19.86 -20.47
CA SER A 188 9.66 20.95 -20.71
C SER A 188 8.37 20.81 -19.91
N GLY A 189 8.00 19.59 -19.47
CA GLY A 189 6.72 19.32 -18.85
C GLY A 189 5.51 19.55 -19.77
N PRO A 190 4.28 19.46 -19.26
CA PRO A 190 3.06 19.69 -20.03
C PRO A 190 2.89 21.19 -20.37
N ALA A 191 2.82 21.52 -21.64
CA ALA A 191 2.86 22.89 -22.15
C ALA A 191 1.76 23.83 -21.58
N ASN A 192 0.60 23.29 -21.20
CA ASN A 192 -0.50 24.06 -20.65
C ASN A 192 -0.42 24.28 -19.12
N LEU A 193 0.45 23.57 -18.42
CA LEU A 193 0.57 23.58 -16.96
C LEU A 193 1.96 23.95 -16.47
N ALA A 194 3.01 23.40 -17.11
CA ALA A 194 4.39 23.65 -16.72
C ALA A 194 4.81 25.09 -17.08
N CYS A 195 5.20 25.85 -16.06
CA CYS A 195 5.66 27.25 -16.22
C CYS A 195 6.81 27.50 -15.24
N TYR A 196 7.69 28.43 -15.60
CA TYR A 196 8.66 28.97 -14.65
C TYR A 196 7.92 29.79 -13.58
N GLY A 197 8.29 29.60 -12.32
CA GLY A 197 7.65 30.26 -11.19
C GLY A 197 8.53 30.24 -9.95
N HIS A 198 7.99 30.66 -8.83
CA HIS A 198 8.68 30.56 -7.54
C HIS A 198 8.77 29.10 -7.12
N SER A 199 9.98 28.51 -7.18
CA SER A 199 10.21 27.12 -6.79
C SER A 199 10.56 27.04 -5.30
N ARG A 200 9.83 26.21 -4.55
CA ARG A 200 10.14 25.93 -3.14
C ARG A 200 11.44 25.10 -2.99
N ASP A 201 11.83 24.38 -4.07
CA ASP A 201 13.06 23.61 -4.14
C ASP A 201 14.26 24.43 -4.65
N HIS A 202 14.10 25.78 -4.79
CA HIS A 202 15.12 26.69 -5.33
C HIS A 202 15.57 26.36 -6.77
N ARG A 203 14.70 25.67 -7.54
CA ARG A 203 14.93 25.30 -8.95
C ARG A 203 14.18 26.24 -9.89
N ASN A 204 14.45 27.55 -9.78
CA ASN A 204 13.84 28.57 -10.64
C ASN A 204 14.29 28.47 -12.12
N ASP A 205 15.31 27.65 -12.39
CA ASP A 205 15.82 27.29 -13.70
C ASP A 205 14.99 26.21 -14.43
N ARG A 206 13.95 25.67 -13.77
CA ARG A 206 13.13 24.59 -14.31
C ARG A 206 11.64 24.95 -14.34
N PRO A 207 10.91 24.51 -15.39
CA PRO A 207 9.45 24.63 -15.39
C PRO A 207 8.86 23.71 -14.31
N GLN A 208 7.80 24.17 -13.68
CA GLN A 208 7.14 23.47 -12.56
C GLN A 208 5.63 23.47 -12.72
N ILE A 209 4.98 22.65 -11.94
CA ILE A 209 3.54 22.73 -11.62
C ILE A 209 3.38 22.96 -10.12
N ILE A 210 2.21 23.44 -9.71
CA ILE A 210 1.85 23.54 -8.30
C ILE A 210 0.81 22.47 -8.00
N LEU A 211 1.03 21.73 -6.92
CA LEU A 211 0.07 20.80 -6.34
C LEU A 211 -0.57 21.46 -5.13
N ALA A 212 -1.91 21.53 -5.14
CA ALA A 212 -2.69 22.07 -4.06
C ALA A 212 -3.45 20.93 -3.39
N VAL A 213 -3.20 20.70 -2.11
CA VAL A 213 -3.78 19.60 -1.34
C VAL A 213 -4.61 20.12 -0.18
N ALA A 214 -5.84 19.65 -0.06
CA ALA A 214 -6.64 19.81 1.15
C ALA A 214 -6.77 18.47 1.86
N THR A 215 -6.48 18.43 3.17
CA THR A 215 -6.56 17.21 3.99
C THR A 215 -7.41 17.44 5.23
N ASP A 216 -7.87 16.35 5.87
CA ASP A 216 -8.46 16.37 7.21
C ASP A 216 -7.38 16.42 8.31
N THR A 217 -7.80 16.39 9.57
CA THR A 217 -6.93 16.37 10.76
C THR A 217 -5.99 15.17 10.84
N ARG A 218 -6.31 14.08 10.14
CA ARG A 218 -5.50 12.85 10.10
C ARG A 218 -4.51 12.86 8.93
N GLY A 219 -4.50 13.94 8.13
CA GLY A 219 -3.71 14.02 6.90
C GLY A 219 -4.32 13.26 5.72
N VAL A 220 -5.57 12.81 5.81
CA VAL A 220 -6.25 12.14 4.70
C VAL A 220 -6.65 13.16 3.65
N PRO A 221 -6.23 12.98 2.38
CA PRO A 221 -6.57 13.93 1.32
C PRO A 221 -8.09 13.98 1.05
N ILE A 222 -8.62 15.19 1.04
CA ILE A 222 -10.00 15.51 0.67
C ILE A 222 -10.05 15.90 -0.81
N HIS A 223 -9.08 16.71 -1.22
CA HIS A 223 -9.01 17.25 -2.58
C HIS A 223 -7.55 17.49 -3.00
N LEU A 224 -7.28 17.22 -4.27
CA LEU A 224 -6.02 17.52 -4.93
C LEU A 224 -6.28 18.28 -6.24
N SER A 225 -5.60 19.41 -6.41
CA SER A 225 -5.58 20.15 -7.67
C SER A 225 -4.18 20.29 -8.22
N VAL A 226 -4.05 20.19 -9.55
CA VAL A 226 -2.82 20.50 -10.27
C VAL A 226 -3.00 21.86 -10.92
N LEU A 227 -2.14 22.82 -10.58
CA LEU A 227 -2.21 24.20 -11.01
C LEU A 227 -0.99 24.58 -11.86
N ARG A 228 -1.12 25.63 -12.66
CA ARG A 228 0.00 26.17 -13.44
C ARG A 228 1.14 26.60 -12.53
N GLY A 229 2.38 26.29 -12.94
CA GLY A 229 3.57 26.52 -12.14
C GLY A 229 3.90 27.96 -11.76
N ASN A 230 3.29 28.93 -12.44
CA ASN A 230 3.43 30.38 -12.16
C ASN A 230 2.23 30.97 -11.38
N ARG A 231 1.33 30.13 -10.87
CA ARG A 231 0.16 30.62 -10.13
C ARG A 231 0.60 31.14 -8.76
N ALA A 232 0.14 32.33 -8.39
CA ALA A 232 0.43 32.89 -7.08
C ALA A 232 -0.44 32.22 -6.00
N ASP A 233 0.16 31.92 -4.84
CA ASP A 233 -0.48 31.19 -3.74
C ASP A 233 -1.79 31.86 -3.27
N ASN A 234 -1.79 33.18 -3.20
CA ASN A 234 -2.95 33.97 -2.78
C ASN A 234 -4.16 33.91 -3.73
N THR A 235 -4.02 33.34 -4.94
CA THR A 235 -5.13 33.22 -5.90
C THR A 235 -5.80 31.85 -5.86
N THR A 236 -5.31 30.92 -5.02
CA THR A 236 -5.75 29.51 -5.03
C THR A 236 -6.88 29.25 -4.05
N LEU A 237 -6.92 29.96 -2.92
CA LEU A 237 -7.82 29.67 -1.80
C LEU A 237 -9.30 29.75 -2.18
N GLN A 238 -9.72 30.78 -2.90
CA GLN A 238 -11.14 30.94 -3.30
C GLN A 238 -11.62 29.78 -4.17
N GLY A 239 -10.74 29.28 -5.08
CA GLY A 239 -11.05 28.14 -5.93
C GLY A 239 -11.27 26.85 -5.13
N ILE A 240 -10.41 26.59 -4.15
CA ILE A 240 -10.54 25.40 -3.31
C ILE A 240 -11.78 25.46 -2.42
N LEU A 241 -12.08 26.62 -1.81
CA LEU A 241 -13.29 26.80 -0.99
C LEU A 241 -14.56 26.48 -1.80
N ALA A 242 -14.65 26.97 -3.04
CA ALA A 242 -15.77 26.68 -3.91
C ALA A 242 -15.88 25.18 -4.26
N ILE A 243 -14.76 24.49 -4.43
CA ILE A 243 -14.71 23.04 -4.70
C ILE A 243 -15.14 22.25 -3.47
N LEU A 244 -14.58 22.54 -2.30
CA LEU A 244 -14.89 21.84 -1.05
C LEU A 244 -16.40 21.99 -0.71
N LYS A 245 -16.95 23.16 -0.86
CA LYS A 245 -18.38 23.40 -0.66
C LYS A 245 -19.24 22.61 -1.66
N ARG A 246 -18.93 22.68 -2.95
CA ARG A 246 -19.80 22.09 -4.00
C ARG A 246 -19.64 20.56 -4.12
N ARG A 247 -18.41 20.03 -4.01
CA ARG A 247 -18.15 18.62 -4.25
C ARG A 247 -18.19 17.76 -2.99
N HIS A 248 -17.72 18.33 -1.88
CA HIS A 248 -17.54 17.59 -0.63
C HIS A 248 -18.53 18.02 0.46
N SER A 249 -19.40 19.01 0.17
CA SER A 249 -20.41 19.53 1.10
C SER A 249 -19.79 20.02 2.43
N ILE A 250 -18.56 20.50 2.39
CA ILE A 250 -17.85 21.05 3.55
C ILE A 250 -18.22 22.53 3.65
N THR A 251 -19.12 22.85 4.59
CA THR A 251 -19.68 24.19 4.82
C THR A 251 -19.39 24.74 6.21
N ASP A 252 -18.94 23.88 7.13
CA ASP A 252 -18.74 24.20 8.54
C ASP A 252 -17.45 23.54 9.01
N ALA A 253 -16.31 24.10 8.59
CA ALA A 253 -14.99 23.59 8.94
C ALA A 253 -14.04 24.76 9.19
N VAL A 254 -13.09 24.55 10.10
CA VAL A 254 -11.96 25.46 10.32
C VAL A 254 -10.92 25.24 9.24
N PHE A 255 -10.53 26.31 8.53
CA PHE A 255 -9.49 26.25 7.51
C PHE A 255 -8.12 26.63 8.08
N VAL A 256 -7.11 25.82 7.87
CA VAL A 256 -5.73 26.08 8.27
C VAL A 256 -4.86 26.15 7.03
N PHE A 257 -4.14 27.26 6.86
CA PHE A 257 -3.29 27.48 5.68
C PHE A 257 -2.12 28.42 5.99
N ASP A 258 -1.08 28.38 5.15
CA ASP A 258 0.14 29.18 5.35
C ASP A 258 -0.08 30.67 5.08
N GLY A 259 0.77 31.50 5.71
CA GLY A 259 0.71 32.97 5.62
C GLY A 259 0.85 33.54 4.20
N GLY A 260 1.47 32.82 3.27
CA GLY A 260 1.52 33.19 1.86
C GLY A 260 0.15 33.33 1.18
N MET A 261 -0.87 32.68 1.74
CA MET A 261 -2.26 32.73 1.27
C MET A 261 -3.14 33.72 2.04
N SER A 262 -2.64 34.43 3.05
CA SER A 262 -3.37 35.34 3.92
C SER A 262 -3.61 36.75 3.31
N SER A 263 -3.89 36.81 2.00
CA SER A 263 -4.26 38.08 1.36
C SER A 263 -5.60 38.59 1.87
N ARG A 264 -5.79 39.92 1.85
CA ARG A 264 -7.05 40.55 2.27
C ARG A 264 -8.25 39.96 1.55
N LEU A 265 -8.16 39.73 0.23
CA LEU A 265 -9.24 39.14 -0.56
C LEU A 265 -9.60 37.71 -0.12
N ASN A 266 -8.60 36.94 0.30
CA ASN A 266 -8.84 35.58 0.79
C ASN A 266 -9.50 35.56 2.16
N LEU A 267 -9.09 36.46 3.05
CA LEU A 267 -9.69 36.59 4.38
C LEU A 267 -11.14 37.08 4.26
N GLU A 268 -11.39 38.09 3.44
CA GLU A 268 -12.76 38.58 3.15
C GLU A 268 -13.64 37.45 2.56
N ALA A 269 -13.12 36.62 1.69
CA ALA A 269 -13.84 35.46 1.12
C ALA A 269 -14.21 34.40 2.17
N LEU A 270 -13.34 34.16 3.13
CA LEU A 270 -13.61 33.25 4.26
C LEU A 270 -14.68 33.83 5.18
N GLU A 271 -14.57 35.11 5.54
CA GLU A 271 -15.57 35.83 6.36
C GLU A 271 -16.96 35.85 5.69
N GLN A 272 -17.03 36.18 4.40
CA GLN A 272 -18.28 36.12 3.63
C GLN A 272 -18.87 34.73 3.55
N GLY A 273 -18.01 33.72 3.52
CA GLY A 273 -18.38 32.29 3.59
C GLY A 273 -18.79 31.83 4.97
N GLN A 274 -18.65 32.66 6.01
CA GLN A 274 -18.83 32.30 7.42
C GLN A 274 -17.96 31.14 7.87
N LEU A 275 -16.75 31.04 7.31
CA LEU A 275 -15.79 29.97 7.60
C LEU A 275 -14.77 30.45 8.63
N GLU A 276 -14.52 29.66 9.65
CA GLU A 276 -13.45 29.88 10.59
C GLU A 276 -12.10 29.54 9.97
N PHE A 277 -11.03 30.25 10.37
CA PHE A 277 -9.71 29.96 9.84
C PHE A 277 -8.58 30.23 10.84
N VAL A 278 -7.47 29.53 10.64
CA VAL A 278 -6.20 29.74 11.34
C VAL A 278 -5.11 29.91 10.29
N THR A 279 -4.37 31.00 10.35
CA THR A 279 -3.24 31.26 9.45
C THR A 279 -2.14 32.04 10.15
N ARG A 280 -0.92 31.97 9.61
CA ARG A 280 0.18 32.82 10.02
C ARG A 280 0.00 34.20 9.41
N LEU A 281 0.12 35.23 10.24
CA LEU A 281 0.08 36.61 9.77
C LEU A 281 1.37 36.96 9.03
N SER A 282 1.26 37.49 7.82
CA SER A 282 2.37 38.15 7.14
C SER A 282 2.44 39.63 7.57
N ASN A 283 3.66 40.16 7.73
CA ASN A 283 3.94 41.50 8.28
C ASN A 283 3.30 42.71 7.52
N ILE A 284 2.46 42.49 6.54
CA ILE A 284 2.04 43.55 5.58
C ILE A 284 0.60 44.01 5.76
N THR A 285 -0.24 43.37 6.56
CA THR A 285 -1.65 43.75 6.58
C THR A 285 -2.30 43.62 7.94
N PHE A 286 -2.02 44.55 8.87
CA PHE A 286 -2.92 44.77 9.99
C PHE A 286 -3.15 46.25 10.22
N CYS A 287 -4.20 46.77 9.61
CA CYS A 287 -5.01 47.81 10.17
C CYS A 287 -6.35 47.16 10.56
N SER A 288 -6.52 47.03 11.90
CA SER A 288 -7.77 46.73 12.61
C SER A 288 -8.68 45.63 12.07
N GLN A 289 -8.67 44.44 12.63
CA GLN A 289 -9.86 43.79 13.21
C GLN A 289 -9.49 42.41 13.81
N THR A 290 -9.69 42.32 15.10
CA THR A 290 -10.12 41.21 15.95
C THR A 290 -9.53 39.81 15.66
N LEU A 291 -8.44 39.48 16.36
CA LEU A 291 -8.13 38.10 16.73
C LEU A 291 -9.24 37.60 17.65
N ILE A 292 -10.07 36.68 17.18
CA ILE A 292 -10.92 35.87 18.06
C ILE A 292 -10.17 34.56 18.28
N LEU A 293 -9.33 34.53 19.31
CA LEU A 293 -9.01 33.29 20.01
C LEU A 293 -10.16 33.03 20.96
N LYS A 294 -11.01 32.07 20.63
CA LYS A 294 -11.89 31.42 21.59
C LYS A 294 -11.39 30.04 21.86
#